data_5637e269eec0d8091fd42a9c90b172b3
#
_entry.id   5637e269eec0d8091fd42a9c90b172b3
#
_cell.length_a   1.000
_cell.length_b   1.000
_cell.length_c   1.000
_cell.angle_alpha   90.00
_cell.angle_beta   90.00
_cell.angle_gamma   90.00
#
_symmetry.space_group_name_H-M   'P 1'
#
loop_
_entity.id
_entity.type
_entity.pdbx_description
1 polymer ?
#
loop_
_entity_poly.entity_id
_entity_poly.type
_entity_poly.pdbx_seq_one_letter_code
_entity_poly.pdbx_strand_id
1 'polypeptide(L)'
;MVTMTTLRASCCRLTGRTAAGRERGSSSIQMVILMPALFSIMFLGMQGALYYHARTVAIAAAQEGARAAGSQNGTAGDGISAASSFVSDAGGKDVLPGAHMTGSRSATTATVTVTGTSLSVIPGWSLAVSQSASVPVERITR
;
A
#
# COMPACT_ATOMS: atom_id res chain seq x y z
N MET A 1 25.08 -89.61 -24.28
CA MET A 1 25.59 -88.67 -25.26
C MET A 1 24.58 -87.49 -25.27
N VAL A 2 24.79 -86.45 -24.49
CA VAL A 2 23.84 -85.34 -24.31
C VAL A 2 24.54 -84.08 -24.79
N THR A 3 24.04 -83.51 -25.84
CA THR A 3 24.55 -82.28 -26.47
C THR A 3 24.01 -81.09 -25.75
N MET A 4 24.88 -80.33 -25.13
CA MET A 4 24.56 -79.10 -24.40
C MET A 4 24.51 -77.93 -25.38
N THR A 5 23.32 -77.37 -25.64
CA THR A 5 23.12 -76.23 -26.49
C THR A 5 23.22 -74.98 -25.62
N THR A 6 24.26 -74.21 -25.81
CA THR A 6 24.46 -72.92 -25.09
C THR A 6 23.64 -71.80 -25.73
N LEU A 7 22.61 -71.35 -25.02
CA LEU A 7 21.86 -70.15 -25.36
C LEU A 7 22.70 -68.88 -25.03
N ARG A 8 23.16 -68.18 -26.05
CA ARG A 8 23.72 -66.82 -25.90
C ARG A 8 22.61 -65.84 -25.66
N ALA A 9 22.53 -65.37 -24.44
CA ALA A 9 21.68 -64.21 -24.12
C ALA A 9 22.35 -62.92 -24.66
N SER A 10 21.81 -62.35 -25.71
CA SER A 10 22.14 -61.00 -26.19
C SER A 10 21.59 -59.98 -25.22
N CYS A 11 22.47 -59.43 -24.38
CA CYS A 11 22.16 -58.31 -23.49
C CYS A 11 22.01 -57.04 -24.34
N CYS A 12 20.77 -56.69 -24.65
CA CYS A 12 20.44 -55.43 -25.29
C CYS A 12 20.68 -54.32 -24.29
N ARG A 13 21.85 -53.67 -24.36
CA ARG A 13 22.21 -52.51 -23.55
C ARG A 13 21.40 -51.32 -24.08
N LEU A 14 20.21 -51.11 -23.51
CA LEU A 14 19.46 -49.88 -23.63
C LEU A 14 20.28 -48.77 -22.98
N THR A 15 21.04 -48.04 -23.78
CA THR A 15 21.62 -46.77 -23.38
C THR A 15 20.46 -45.80 -23.23
N GLY A 16 19.93 -45.72 -22.00
CA GLY A 16 19.05 -44.65 -21.60
C GLY A 16 19.83 -43.33 -21.69
N ARG A 17 19.66 -42.62 -22.81
CA ARG A 17 20.04 -41.21 -22.92
C ARG A 17 19.15 -40.46 -21.93
N THR A 18 19.68 -40.24 -20.74
CA THR A 18 19.08 -39.34 -19.77
C THR A 18 19.01 -37.96 -20.41
N ALA A 19 17.82 -37.53 -20.73
CA ALA A 19 17.50 -36.18 -21.21
C ALA A 19 17.62 -35.12 -20.11
N ALA A 20 18.61 -35.27 -19.21
CA ALA A 20 18.84 -34.38 -18.06
C ALA A 20 19.58 -33.07 -18.41
N GLY A 21 19.80 -32.79 -19.69
CA GLY A 21 20.58 -31.62 -20.12
C GLY A 21 19.78 -30.41 -20.59
N ARG A 22 18.46 -30.56 -20.78
CA ARG A 22 17.64 -29.49 -21.38
C ARG A 22 16.88 -28.59 -20.35
N GLU A 23 16.78 -29.02 -19.12
CA GLU A 23 15.97 -28.28 -18.11
C GLU A 23 16.73 -27.17 -17.38
N ARG A 24 18.07 -27.21 -17.41
CA ARG A 24 18.89 -26.21 -16.68
C ARG A 24 18.88 -24.82 -17.32
N GLY A 25 18.68 -24.70 -18.63
CA GLY A 25 18.59 -23.43 -19.33
C GLY A 25 17.21 -22.76 -19.22
N SER A 26 16.14 -23.57 -19.21
CA SER A 26 14.75 -23.10 -19.13
C SER A 26 14.45 -22.48 -17.75
N SER A 27 14.93 -23.09 -16.68
CA SER A 27 14.73 -22.61 -15.31
C SER A 27 15.40 -21.25 -15.05
N SER A 28 16.60 -21.03 -15.59
CA SER A 28 17.32 -19.76 -15.44
C SER A 28 16.64 -18.61 -16.18
N ILE A 29 16.15 -18.85 -17.40
CA ILE A 29 15.43 -17.84 -18.19
C ILE A 29 14.09 -17.49 -17.52
N GLN A 30 13.40 -18.47 -16.98
CA GLN A 30 12.16 -18.28 -16.23
C GLN A 30 12.38 -17.41 -14.98
N MET A 31 13.45 -17.62 -14.24
CA MET A 31 13.81 -16.82 -13.06
C MET A 31 14.10 -15.36 -13.43
N VAL A 32 14.78 -15.11 -14.54
CA VAL A 32 15.12 -13.75 -15.00
C VAL A 32 13.88 -12.93 -15.33
N ILE A 33 12.80 -13.56 -15.79
CA ILE A 33 11.53 -12.88 -16.09
C ILE A 33 10.64 -12.82 -14.85
N LEU A 34 10.58 -13.89 -14.08
CA LEU A 34 9.65 -14.00 -12.93
C LEU A 34 10.05 -13.10 -11.77
N MET A 35 11.34 -12.97 -11.47
CA MET A 35 11.84 -12.14 -10.37
C MET A 35 11.46 -10.66 -10.52
N PRO A 36 11.72 -9.98 -11.65
CA PRO A 36 11.30 -8.59 -11.81
C PRO A 36 9.77 -8.42 -11.73
N ALA A 37 9.00 -9.36 -12.26
CA ALA A 37 7.55 -9.33 -12.19
C ALA A 37 7.07 -9.45 -10.74
N LEU A 38 7.64 -10.38 -9.95
CA LEU A 38 7.31 -10.55 -8.54
C LEU A 38 7.63 -9.29 -7.73
N PHE A 39 8.84 -8.72 -7.92
CA PHE A 39 9.22 -7.47 -7.25
C PHE A 39 8.29 -6.32 -7.63
N SER A 40 7.91 -6.20 -8.90
CA SER A 40 6.99 -5.16 -9.36
C SER A 40 5.64 -5.25 -8.65
N ILE A 41 5.06 -6.44 -8.53
CA ILE A 41 3.81 -6.67 -7.82
C ILE A 41 3.96 -6.33 -6.33
N MET A 42 5.08 -6.73 -5.71
CA MET A 42 5.36 -6.44 -4.30
C MET A 42 5.46 -4.93 -4.05
N PHE A 43 6.21 -4.21 -4.87
CA PHE A 43 6.35 -2.74 -4.73
C PHE A 43 5.04 -2.00 -5.00
N LEU A 44 4.26 -2.42 -5.98
CA LEU A 44 2.92 -1.87 -6.25
C LEU A 44 1.97 -2.11 -5.07
N GLY A 45 2.00 -3.30 -4.48
CA GLY A 45 1.21 -3.63 -3.29
C GLY A 45 1.59 -2.75 -2.10
N MET A 46 2.89 -2.57 -1.84
CA MET A 46 3.39 -1.71 -0.78
C MET A 46 3.00 -0.24 -1.03
N GLN A 47 3.15 0.26 -2.26
CA GLN A 47 2.74 1.61 -2.63
C GLN A 47 1.24 1.84 -2.40
N GLY A 48 0.41 0.86 -2.76
CA GLY A 48 -1.03 0.90 -2.50
C GLY A 48 -1.37 0.95 -1.00
N ALA A 49 -0.66 0.17 -0.19
CA ALA A 49 -0.84 0.15 1.26
C ALA A 49 -0.47 1.50 1.90
N LEU A 50 0.65 2.10 1.50
CA LEU A 50 1.10 3.42 1.98
C LEU A 50 0.10 4.52 1.60
N TYR A 51 -0.39 4.51 0.38
CA TYR A 51 -1.43 5.45 -0.05
C TYR A 51 -2.72 5.30 0.76
N TYR A 52 -3.17 4.06 0.95
CA TYR A 52 -4.37 3.79 1.74
C TYR A 52 -4.21 4.23 3.19
N HIS A 53 -3.04 4.00 3.78
CA HIS A 53 -2.72 4.43 5.14
C HIS A 53 -2.74 5.96 5.27
N ALA A 54 -2.04 6.68 4.39
CA ALA A 54 -2.03 8.14 4.36
C ALA A 54 -3.45 8.72 4.20
N ARG A 55 -4.26 8.11 3.31
CA ARG A 55 -5.66 8.49 3.12
C ARG A 55 -6.50 8.30 4.38
N THR A 56 -6.33 7.18 5.07
CA THR A 56 -7.08 6.89 6.30
C THR A 56 -6.74 7.89 7.41
N VAL A 57 -5.46 8.21 7.57
CA VAL A 57 -5.01 9.24 8.52
C VAL A 57 -5.58 10.61 8.17
N ALA A 58 -5.57 11.00 6.89
CA ALA A 58 -6.14 12.27 6.45
C ALA A 58 -7.65 12.37 6.69
N ILE A 59 -8.41 11.26 6.49
CA ILE A 59 -9.85 11.20 6.82
C ILE A 59 -10.07 11.39 8.31
N ALA A 60 -9.34 10.66 9.16
CA ALA A 60 -9.48 10.72 10.60
C ALA A 60 -9.10 12.12 11.14
N ALA A 61 -8.02 12.70 10.64
CA ALA A 61 -7.61 14.06 10.98
C ALA A 61 -8.65 15.11 10.57
N ALA A 62 -9.23 15.00 9.38
CA ALA A 62 -10.29 15.89 8.92
C ALA A 62 -11.54 15.78 9.80
N GLN A 63 -11.91 14.57 10.20
CA GLN A 63 -13.05 14.34 11.11
C GLN A 63 -12.81 14.90 12.51
N GLU A 64 -11.62 14.68 13.07
CA GLU A 64 -11.27 15.23 14.37
C GLU A 64 -11.24 16.75 14.36
N GLY A 65 -10.60 17.33 13.33
CA GLY A 65 -10.61 18.77 13.13
C GLY A 65 -12.03 19.34 12.94
N ALA A 66 -12.88 18.68 12.16
CA ALA A 66 -14.26 19.12 11.97
C ALA A 66 -15.06 19.10 13.29
N ARG A 67 -14.88 18.06 14.13
CA ARG A 67 -15.50 18.00 15.47
C ARG A 67 -15.05 19.14 16.37
N ALA A 68 -13.75 19.41 16.43
CA ALA A 68 -13.21 20.52 17.21
C ALA A 68 -13.76 21.87 16.73
N ALA A 69 -13.79 22.11 15.42
CA ALA A 69 -14.36 23.32 14.82
C ALA A 69 -15.86 23.41 15.02
N GLY A 70 -16.60 22.30 15.04
CA GLY A 70 -18.05 22.23 15.19
C GLY A 70 -18.56 22.36 16.61
N SER A 71 -17.70 22.22 17.62
CA SER A 71 -18.08 22.36 19.04
C SER A 71 -18.70 23.74 19.34
N GLN A 72 -19.45 23.84 20.42
CA GLN A 72 -20.23 25.04 20.76
C GLN A 72 -19.42 26.35 20.72
N ASN A 73 -18.20 26.34 21.23
CA ASN A 73 -17.30 27.50 21.26
C ASN A 73 -16.08 27.32 20.34
N GLY A 74 -16.10 26.28 19.47
CA GLY A 74 -14.99 25.99 18.59
C GLY A 74 -14.82 27.03 17.51
N THR A 75 -13.62 27.14 17.00
CA THR A 75 -13.25 28.00 15.88
C THR A 75 -12.67 27.18 14.72
N ALA A 76 -12.57 27.79 13.53
CA ALA A 76 -11.85 27.16 12.42
C ALA A 76 -10.38 26.87 12.80
N GLY A 77 -9.76 27.72 13.62
CA GLY A 77 -8.41 27.54 14.13
C GLY A 77 -8.27 26.31 15.02
N ASP A 78 -9.24 26.07 15.91
CA ASP A 78 -9.23 24.88 16.78
C ASP A 78 -9.34 23.60 15.95
N GLY A 79 -10.13 23.62 14.88
CA GLY A 79 -10.21 22.51 13.94
C GLY A 79 -8.91 22.23 13.20
N ILE A 80 -8.22 23.27 12.74
CA ILE A 80 -6.90 23.13 12.09
C ILE A 80 -5.89 22.57 13.08
N SER A 81 -5.89 23.09 14.32
CA SER A 81 -4.99 22.65 15.39
C SER A 81 -5.20 21.17 15.74
N ALA A 82 -6.45 20.76 15.93
CA ALA A 82 -6.81 19.38 16.25
C ALA A 82 -6.42 18.41 15.11
N ALA A 83 -6.70 18.78 13.86
CA ALA A 83 -6.28 18.00 12.69
C ALA A 83 -4.76 17.87 12.60
N SER A 84 -4.02 18.95 12.86
CA SER A 84 -2.56 18.99 12.86
C SER A 84 -1.95 18.09 13.95
N SER A 85 -2.49 18.16 15.17
CA SER A 85 -2.06 17.29 16.27
C SER A 85 -2.30 15.83 15.94
N PHE A 86 -3.48 15.49 15.41
CA PHE A 86 -3.80 14.12 15.01
C PHE A 86 -2.81 13.58 13.98
N VAL A 87 -2.48 14.35 12.94
CA VAL A 87 -1.50 13.93 11.93
C VAL A 87 -0.12 13.74 12.55
N SER A 88 0.30 14.64 13.47
CA SER A 88 1.57 14.52 14.20
C SER A 88 1.64 13.22 15.00
N ASP A 89 0.59 12.90 15.72
CA ASP A 89 0.50 11.70 16.58
C ASP A 89 0.45 10.42 15.75
N ALA A 90 -0.13 10.48 14.55
CA ALA A 90 -0.20 9.36 13.61
C ALA A 90 1.11 9.09 12.84
N GLY A 91 2.18 9.86 13.07
CA GLY A 91 3.48 9.70 12.43
C GLY A 91 3.93 10.92 11.59
N GLY A 92 3.14 11.98 11.52
CA GLY A 92 3.54 13.26 10.90
C GLY A 92 4.00 13.12 9.46
N LYS A 93 5.22 13.60 9.19
CA LYS A 93 5.83 13.59 7.84
C LYS A 93 6.09 12.18 7.29
N ASP A 94 6.18 11.18 8.17
CA ASP A 94 6.43 9.78 7.78
C ASP A 94 5.15 9.08 7.29
N VAL A 95 3.99 9.71 7.44
CA VAL A 95 2.71 9.18 6.96
C VAL A 95 2.10 10.09 5.90
N LEU A 96 2.11 11.40 6.14
CA LEU A 96 1.51 12.39 5.25
C LEU A 96 2.49 13.55 5.00
N PRO A 97 3.50 13.37 4.15
CA PRO A 97 4.43 14.43 3.77
C PRO A 97 3.69 15.64 3.18
N GLY A 98 4.13 16.83 3.57
CA GLY A 98 3.53 18.07 3.08
C GLY A 98 2.08 18.28 3.54
N ALA A 99 1.72 17.75 4.70
CA ALA A 99 0.37 17.91 5.24
C ALA A 99 0.02 19.39 5.40
N HIS A 100 -1.12 19.79 4.84
CA HIS A 100 -1.68 21.12 4.95
C HIS A 100 -3.16 21.03 5.31
N MET A 101 -3.58 21.80 6.34
CA MET A 101 -4.93 21.79 6.85
C MET A 101 -5.58 23.13 6.60
N THR A 102 -6.82 23.09 6.12
CA THR A 102 -7.66 24.29 5.99
C THR A 102 -8.98 24.04 6.71
N GLY A 103 -9.46 25.04 7.40
CA GLY A 103 -10.71 24.97 8.15
C GLY A 103 -11.62 26.14 7.81
N SER A 104 -12.92 25.89 7.74
CA SER A 104 -13.94 26.92 7.64
C SER A 104 -15.08 26.59 8.61
N ARG A 105 -15.67 27.64 9.20
CA ARG A 105 -16.83 27.51 10.07
C ARG A 105 -17.86 28.56 9.67
N SER A 106 -19.06 28.10 9.40
CA SER A 106 -20.25 28.94 9.22
C SER A 106 -21.14 28.89 10.47
N ALA A 107 -22.28 29.56 10.42
CA ALA A 107 -23.26 29.51 11.49
C ALA A 107 -23.87 28.11 11.71
N THR A 108 -23.81 27.23 10.71
CA THR A 108 -24.48 25.90 10.74
C THR A 108 -23.55 24.75 10.52
N THR A 109 -22.39 24.95 9.89
CA THR A 109 -21.49 23.88 9.46
C THR A 109 -20.04 24.26 9.68
N ALA A 110 -19.26 23.33 10.20
CA ALA A 110 -17.82 23.42 10.26
C ALA A 110 -17.22 22.38 9.31
N THR A 111 -16.24 22.79 8.51
CA THR A 111 -15.56 21.94 7.53
C THR A 111 -14.07 22.06 7.70
N VAL A 112 -13.38 20.91 7.72
CA VAL A 112 -11.92 20.86 7.73
C VAL A 112 -11.46 19.97 6.58
N THR A 113 -10.47 20.44 5.84
CA THR A 113 -9.86 19.73 4.73
C THR A 113 -8.39 19.52 5.03
N VAL A 114 -7.93 18.28 4.86
CA VAL A 114 -6.54 17.86 5.02
C VAL A 114 -6.00 17.41 3.67
N THR A 115 -4.90 18.01 3.26
CA THR A 115 -4.19 17.68 2.01
C THR A 115 -2.76 17.28 2.32
N GLY A 116 -2.17 16.49 1.46
CA GLY A 116 -0.77 16.04 1.57
C GLY A 116 -0.43 15.07 0.47
N THR A 117 0.65 14.35 0.63
CA THR A 117 1.05 13.27 -0.28
C THR A 117 1.29 11.98 0.51
N SER A 118 1.10 10.83 -0.12
CA SER A 118 1.54 9.56 0.49
C SER A 118 3.05 9.40 0.37
N LEU A 119 3.65 8.68 1.30
CA LEU A 119 5.00 8.16 1.11
C LEU A 119 5.10 7.34 -0.17
N SER A 120 6.24 7.43 -0.84
CA SER A 120 6.51 6.69 -2.06
C SER A 120 7.69 5.75 -1.87
N VAL A 121 7.50 4.48 -2.20
CA VAL A 121 8.57 3.48 -2.33
C VAL A 121 9.15 3.53 -3.74
N ILE A 122 8.38 4.01 -4.72
CA ILE A 122 8.81 4.14 -6.10
C ILE A 122 9.30 5.57 -6.32
N PRO A 123 10.59 5.79 -6.60
CA PRO A 123 11.14 7.12 -6.81
C PRO A 123 10.38 7.89 -7.89
N GLY A 124 10.00 9.13 -7.57
CA GLY A 124 9.28 10.01 -8.50
C GLY A 124 7.77 9.78 -8.61
N TRP A 125 7.20 8.86 -7.83
CA TRP A 125 5.76 8.57 -7.87
C TRP A 125 5.09 8.84 -6.51
N SER A 126 4.85 10.10 -6.18
CA SER A 126 4.05 10.51 -5.02
C SER A 126 2.58 10.69 -5.41
N LEU A 127 1.67 10.10 -4.63
CA LEU A 127 0.23 10.27 -4.84
C LEU A 127 -0.31 11.32 -3.88
N ALA A 128 -1.03 12.30 -4.44
CA ALA A 128 -1.71 13.31 -3.64
C ALA A 128 -2.90 12.73 -2.89
N VAL A 129 -3.04 13.15 -1.64
CA VAL A 129 -4.17 12.83 -0.76
C VAL A 129 -4.89 14.11 -0.42
N SER A 130 -6.21 14.13 -0.58
CA SER A 130 -7.06 15.25 -0.17
C SER A 130 -8.36 14.68 0.42
N GLN A 131 -8.64 15.03 1.68
CA GLN A 131 -9.82 14.56 2.40
C GLN A 131 -10.47 15.72 3.14
N SER A 132 -11.79 15.74 3.16
CA SER A 132 -12.59 16.78 3.81
C SER A 132 -13.68 16.14 4.66
N ALA A 133 -13.91 16.73 5.82
CA ALA A 133 -15.02 16.37 6.69
C ALA A 133 -15.81 17.61 7.10
N SER A 134 -17.13 17.45 7.19
CA SER A 134 -18.05 18.51 7.62
C SER A 134 -18.96 18.01 8.71
N VAL A 135 -19.17 18.82 9.73
CA VAL A 135 -20.10 18.53 10.83
C VAL A 135 -21.02 19.74 11.08
N PRO A 136 -22.25 19.53 11.57
CA PRO A 136 -23.08 20.62 12.00
C PRO A 136 -22.47 21.29 13.24
N VAL A 137 -22.66 22.61 13.33
CA VAL A 137 -22.23 23.38 14.53
C VAL A 137 -23.20 23.13 15.66
N GLU A 138 -22.68 22.72 16.81
CA GLU A 138 -23.47 22.51 18.03
C GLU A 138 -24.05 23.83 18.54
N ARG A 139 -25.34 23.84 18.76
CA ARG A 139 -26.07 24.97 19.38
C ARG A 139 -26.92 24.46 20.54
N ILE A 140 -26.72 25.02 21.71
CA ILE A 140 -27.59 24.75 22.82
C ILE A 140 -28.83 25.64 22.65
N THR A 141 -29.96 25.02 22.35
CA THR A 141 -31.28 25.64 22.40
C THR A 141 -31.71 25.69 23.88
N ARG A 142 -31.70 26.86 24.48
CA ARG A 142 -32.33 27.10 25.79
C ARG A 142 -33.79 27.39 25.63
#